data_0899bca6b6c5bf28a6ca58065b6b144c
#
_entry.id   0899bca6b6c5bf28a6ca58065b6b144c
#
_cell.length_a   1.000
_cell.length_b   1.000
_cell.length_c   1.000
_cell.angle_alpha   90.00
_cell.angle_beta   90.00
_cell.angle_gamma   90.00
#
_symmetry.space_group_name_H-M   'P 1'
#
loop_
_entity.id
_entity.type
_entity.pdbx_description
1 polymer ?
#
loop_
_entity_poly.entity_id
_entity_poly.type
_entity_poly.pdbx_seq_one_letter_code
_entity_poly.pdbx_strand_id
1 'polypeptide(L)'
;PAEVLGAPRRGLSMVFSGDTAPCAALEQAAQGADLLICDATYALPEQEAQAAQWGHSTFGQSAALAARAGAHRLWLTHYSPMITDPEADLPQAQSIFPAAVCGADGMQITLQYEEA
;
A
#
# COMPACT_ATOMS: atom_id res chain seq x y z
N PRO A 1 5.51 -3.06 21.58
CA PRO A 1 5.14 -2.43 22.06
C PRO A 1 5.68 -1.44 22.62
N ALA A 2 6.04 -1.09 22.54
CA ALA A 2 6.51 -0.33 22.85
C ALA A 2 6.22 0.66 23.50
N GLU A 3 5.68 0.76 23.51
CA GLU A 3 5.41 1.58 23.89
C GLU A 3 5.40 1.98 24.95
N VAL A 4 5.51 1.95 25.30
CA VAL A 4 5.38 2.10 26.32
C VAL A 4 6.03 2.73 27.29
N LEU A 5 6.90 3.00 27.37
CA LEU A 5 7.62 3.44 28.37
C LEU A 5 7.82 4.87 28.34
N GLY A 6 7.76 5.60 29.31
CA GLY A 6 8.07 6.98 29.42
C GLY A 6 7.12 7.86 28.64
N ALA A 7 7.59 8.93 28.03
CA ALA A 7 6.76 9.87 27.32
C ALA A 7 6.04 9.19 26.17
N PRO A 8 4.78 9.53 25.94
CA PRO A 8 4.07 8.95 24.84
C PRO A 8 4.75 9.25 23.53
N ARG A 9 4.81 8.25 22.69
CA ARG A 9 5.41 8.37 21.39
C ARG A 9 4.74 7.37 20.48
N ARG A 10 4.33 7.84 19.32
CA ARG A 10 3.75 6.95 18.35
C ARG A 10 4.81 5.96 17.86
N GLY A 11 4.48 4.71 17.83
CA GLY A 11 5.37 3.70 17.27
C GLY A 11 5.38 3.78 15.77
N LEU A 12 6.44 3.27 15.16
CA LEU A 12 6.50 3.10 13.72
C LEU A 12 5.67 1.88 13.34
N SER A 13 4.94 1.98 12.25
CA SER A 13 4.10 0.88 11.81
C SER A 13 4.26 0.58 10.34
N MET A 14 4.28 -0.70 10.02
CA MET A 14 4.34 -1.18 8.67
C MET A 14 3.25 -2.23 8.52
N VAL A 15 2.44 -2.10 7.49
CA VAL A 15 1.33 -3.00 7.23
C VAL A 15 1.54 -3.66 5.89
N PHE A 16 1.43 -4.98 5.86
CA PHE A 16 1.55 -5.76 4.65
C PHE A 16 0.21 -6.42 4.38
N SER A 17 -0.40 -6.09 3.25
CA SER A 17 -1.75 -6.55 2.99
C SER A 17 -1.82 -8.04 2.64
N GLY A 18 -0.76 -8.58 2.05
CA GLY A 18 -0.86 -9.88 1.42
C GLY A 18 -1.74 -9.80 0.18
N ASP A 19 -2.23 -10.95 -0.26
CA ASP A 19 -3.11 -11.03 -1.42
C ASP A 19 -4.51 -10.67 -0.97
N THR A 20 -5.03 -9.53 -1.40
CA THR A 20 -6.34 -9.11 -0.95
C THR A 20 -6.99 -8.13 -1.89
N ALA A 21 -8.32 -8.21 -1.96
CA ALA A 21 -9.14 -7.13 -2.46
C ALA A 21 -9.24 -6.06 -1.36
N PRO A 22 -9.55 -4.82 -1.72
CA PRO A 22 -9.73 -3.79 -0.71
C PRO A 22 -10.82 -4.18 0.28
N CYS A 23 -10.57 -3.91 1.56
CA CYS A 23 -11.54 -4.22 2.60
C CYS A 23 -11.37 -3.28 3.78
N ALA A 24 -12.44 -3.18 4.58
CA ALA A 24 -12.46 -2.27 5.71
C ALA A 24 -11.40 -2.65 6.76
N ALA A 25 -11.19 -3.94 6.97
CA ALA A 25 -10.22 -4.39 7.96
C ALA A 25 -8.81 -3.93 7.60
N LEU A 26 -8.45 -4.04 6.31
CA LEU A 26 -7.14 -3.59 5.87
C LEU A 26 -7.02 -2.08 5.99
N GLU A 27 -8.07 -1.35 5.62
CA GLU A 27 -8.05 0.10 5.70
C GLU A 27 -7.88 0.55 7.16
N GLN A 28 -8.55 -0.11 8.09
CA GLN A 28 -8.40 0.22 9.50
C GLN A 28 -6.99 -0.09 10.00
N ALA A 29 -6.45 -1.24 9.62
CA ALA A 29 -5.10 -1.61 10.03
C ALA A 29 -4.06 -0.64 9.50
N ALA A 30 -4.30 -0.08 8.32
CA ALA A 30 -3.34 0.80 7.66
C ALA A 30 -3.45 2.26 8.09
N GLN A 31 -4.39 2.61 8.98
CA GLN A 31 -4.58 4.00 9.36
C GLN A 31 -3.30 4.59 9.94
N GLY A 32 -2.81 5.65 9.32
CA GLY A 32 -1.62 6.33 9.76
C GLY A 32 -0.33 5.51 9.66
N ALA A 33 -0.36 4.40 8.91
CA ALA A 33 0.83 3.57 8.79
C ALA A 33 1.99 4.35 8.17
N ASP A 34 3.18 4.10 8.63
CA ASP A 34 4.36 4.71 8.05
C ASP A 34 4.66 4.12 6.69
N LEU A 35 4.34 2.85 6.49
CA LEU A 35 4.50 2.18 5.20
C LEU A 35 3.39 1.15 5.06
N LEU A 36 2.69 1.22 3.94
CA LEU A 36 1.73 0.19 3.54
C LEU A 36 2.29 -0.51 2.31
N ILE A 37 2.42 -1.83 2.39
CA ILE A 37 2.81 -2.66 1.25
C ILE A 37 1.56 -3.40 0.82
N CYS A 38 1.07 -3.12 -0.37
CA CYS A 38 -0.27 -3.51 -0.75
C CYS A 38 -0.29 -4.21 -2.09
N ASP A 39 -1.24 -5.15 -2.22
CA ASP A 39 -1.49 -5.92 -3.44
C ASP A 39 -1.77 -4.98 -4.61
N ALA A 40 -1.15 -5.25 -5.73
CA ALA A 40 -1.35 -4.51 -6.97
C ALA A 40 -1.27 -5.48 -8.15
N THR A 41 -2.09 -6.52 -8.10
CA THR A 41 -2.04 -7.57 -9.09
C THR A 41 -2.45 -7.08 -10.48
N TYR A 42 -3.42 -6.16 -10.55
CA TYR A 42 -3.93 -5.64 -11.81
C TYR A 42 -3.67 -4.14 -11.92
N ALA A 43 -3.34 -3.69 -13.13
CA ALA A 43 -2.92 -2.30 -13.30
C ALA A 43 -4.07 -1.35 -13.59
N LEU A 44 -5.14 -1.82 -14.22
CA LEU A 44 -6.11 -0.92 -14.86
C LEU A 44 -7.44 -0.89 -14.11
N PRO A 45 -8.12 0.27 -14.08
CA PRO A 45 -9.40 0.38 -13.38
C PRO A 45 -10.46 -0.58 -13.92
N GLU A 46 -10.46 -0.85 -15.22
CA GLU A 46 -11.45 -1.75 -15.80
C GLU A 46 -11.25 -3.19 -15.36
N GLN A 47 -10.16 -3.50 -14.66
CA GLN A 47 -9.90 -4.82 -14.14
C GLN A 47 -10.39 -5.01 -12.70
N GLU A 48 -11.08 -4.04 -12.13
CA GLU A 48 -11.51 -4.12 -10.73
C GLU A 48 -12.40 -5.33 -10.46
N ALA A 49 -13.33 -5.62 -11.36
CA ALA A 49 -14.21 -6.76 -11.15
C ALA A 49 -13.44 -8.08 -11.19
N GLN A 50 -12.47 -8.19 -12.09
CA GLN A 50 -11.62 -9.36 -12.17
C GLN A 50 -10.76 -9.50 -10.93
N ALA A 51 -10.22 -8.40 -10.45
CA ALA A 51 -9.41 -8.39 -9.23
C ALA A 51 -10.24 -8.88 -8.05
N ALA A 52 -11.46 -8.37 -7.90
CA ALA A 52 -12.33 -8.78 -6.80
C ALA A 52 -12.65 -10.28 -6.87
N GLN A 53 -12.88 -10.79 -8.06
CA GLN A 53 -13.19 -12.21 -8.23
C GLN A 53 -12.09 -13.10 -7.69
N TRP A 54 -10.84 -12.69 -7.83
CA TRP A 54 -9.69 -13.49 -7.41
C TRP A 54 -9.06 -13.03 -6.10
N GLY A 55 -9.70 -12.09 -5.41
CA GLY A 55 -9.21 -11.64 -4.10
C GLY A 55 -7.98 -10.75 -4.19
N HIS A 56 -7.92 -9.88 -5.19
CA HIS A 56 -6.80 -8.99 -5.42
C HIS A 56 -7.25 -7.55 -5.59
N SER A 57 -6.30 -6.64 -5.75
CA SER A 57 -6.55 -5.22 -5.94
C SER A 57 -5.90 -4.72 -7.22
N THR A 58 -6.41 -3.60 -7.73
CA THR A 58 -5.74 -2.87 -8.80
C THR A 58 -4.80 -1.82 -8.20
N PHE A 59 -3.94 -1.27 -9.04
CA PHE A 59 -3.04 -0.17 -8.64
C PHE A 59 -3.85 0.98 -8.02
N GLY A 60 -4.93 1.38 -8.70
CA GLY A 60 -5.74 2.49 -8.22
C GLY A 60 -6.47 2.19 -6.92
N GLN A 61 -6.93 0.96 -6.76
CA GLN A 61 -7.63 0.56 -5.53
C GLN A 61 -6.70 0.61 -4.33
N SER A 62 -5.48 0.11 -4.49
CA SER A 62 -4.51 0.15 -3.39
C SER A 62 -4.11 1.59 -3.06
N ALA A 63 -3.96 2.43 -4.07
CA ALA A 63 -3.67 3.84 -3.86
C ALA A 63 -4.82 4.54 -3.13
N ALA A 64 -6.06 4.25 -3.52
CA ALA A 64 -7.22 4.84 -2.87
C ALA A 64 -7.32 4.40 -1.41
N LEU A 65 -7.04 3.15 -1.13
CA LEU A 65 -7.06 2.65 0.25
C LEU A 65 -5.98 3.34 1.07
N ALA A 66 -4.77 3.49 0.53
CA ALA A 66 -3.68 4.17 1.23
C ALA A 66 -4.06 5.62 1.53
N ALA A 67 -4.71 6.29 0.58
CA ALA A 67 -5.13 7.68 0.77
C ALA A 67 -6.18 7.79 1.86
N ARG A 68 -7.18 6.90 1.85
CA ARG A 68 -8.24 6.93 2.88
C ARG A 68 -7.68 6.61 4.25
N ALA A 69 -6.71 5.70 4.32
CA ALA A 69 -6.11 5.31 5.59
C ALA A 69 -5.11 6.34 6.10
N GLY A 70 -4.70 7.28 5.27
CA GLY A 70 -3.68 8.25 5.67
C GLY A 70 -2.32 7.64 5.84
N ALA A 71 -2.00 6.58 5.08
CA ALA A 71 -0.68 6.00 5.10
C ALA A 71 0.34 7.02 4.57
N HIS A 72 1.55 6.97 5.09
CA HIS A 72 2.58 7.94 4.70
C HIS A 72 3.29 7.50 3.43
N ARG A 73 3.45 6.20 3.22
CA ARG A 73 4.10 5.64 2.05
C ARG A 73 3.33 4.42 1.58
N LEU A 74 3.39 4.18 0.29
CA LEU A 74 2.74 3.01 -0.31
C LEU A 74 3.70 2.35 -1.27
N TRP A 75 3.96 1.06 -1.04
CA TRP A 75 4.67 0.21 -1.98
C TRP A 75 3.66 -0.75 -2.59
N LEU A 76 3.58 -0.76 -3.91
CA LEU A 76 2.76 -1.72 -4.64
C LEU A 76 3.56 -2.98 -4.86
N THR A 77 2.90 -4.14 -4.80
CA THR A 77 3.58 -5.42 -4.93
C THR A 77 2.63 -6.46 -5.49
N HIS A 78 3.11 -7.67 -5.70
CA HIS A 78 2.30 -8.81 -6.12
C HIS A 78 1.67 -8.60 -7.49
N TYR A 79 2.48 -8.17 -8.44
CA TYR A 79 1.99 -7.89 -9.79
C TYR A 79 1.63 -9.17 -10.52
N SER A 80 0.58 -9.10 -11.35
CA SER A 80 0.26 -10.20 -12.26
C SER A 80 1.45 -10.43 -13.21
N PRO A 81 1.70 -11.70 -13.59
CA PRO A 81 2.73 -11.96 -14.61
C PRO A 81 2.49 -11.25 -15.93
N MET A 82 1.24 -10.81 -16.17
CA MET A 82 0.92 -10.05 -17.37
C MET A 82 1.47 -8.65 -17.33
N ILE A 83 1.85 -8.15 -16.17
CA ILE A 83 2.44 -6.81 -16.04
C ILE A 83 3.94 -6.96 -16.18
N THR A 84 4.45 -6.60 -17.35
CA THR A 84 5.89 -6.73 -17.61
C THR A 84 6.68 -5.52 -17.17
N ASP A 85 6.01 -4.37 -17.01
CA ASP A 85 6.68 -3.13 -16.61
C ASP A 85 5.75 -2.36 -15.65
N PRO A 86 5.80 -2.67 -14.36
CA PRO A 86 4.93 -1.99 -13.40
C PRO A 86 5.12 -0.47 -13.39
N GLU A 87 6.32 0.02 -13.68
CA GLU A 87 6.56 1.45 -13.68
C GLU A 87 5.73 2.17 -14.73
N ALA A 88 5.44 1.51 -15.85
CA ALA A 88 4.61 2.10 -16.89
C ALA A 88 3.18 2.34 -16.41
N ASP A 89 2.72 1.54 -15.45
CA ASP A 89 1.37 1.64 -14.93
C ASP A 89 1.30 2.43 -13.63
N LEU A 90 2.43 2.80 -13.06
CA LEU A 90 2.49 3.51 -11.79
C LEU A 90 1.64 4.80 -11.77
N PRO A 91 1.52 5.55 -12.87
CA PRO A 91 0.66 6.74 -12.86
C PRO A 91 -0.79 6.44 -12.48
N GLN A 92 -1.27 5.22 -12.70
CA GLN A 92 -2.62 4.83 -12.26
C GLN A 92 -2.77 4.97 -10.74
N ALA A 93 -1.71 4.71 -10.01
CA ALA A 93 -1.71 4.85 -8.56
C ALA A 93 -1.33 6.26 -8.14
N GLN A 94 -0.33 6.86 -8.78
CA GLN A 94 0.17 8.16 -8.35
C GLN A 94 -0.82 9.29 -8.56
N SER A 95 -1.78 9.13 -9.47
CA SER A 95 -2.83 10.11 -9.63
C SER A 95 -3.73 10.19 -8.40
N ILE A 96 -3.74 9.15 -7.57
CA ILE A 96 -4.57 9.06 -6.36
C ILE A 96 -3.70 9.22 -5.12
N PHE A 97 -2.53 8.60 -5.10
CA PHE A 97 -1.60 8.65 -3.98
C PHE A 97 -0.21 8.96 -4.53
N PRO A 98 0.17 10.26 -4.58
CA PRO A 98 1.39 10.67 -5.29
C PRO A 98 2.67 10.01 -4.80
N ALA A 99 2.72 9.58 -3.55
CA ALA A 99 3.91 8.94 -3.00
C ALA A 99 3.97 7.44 -3.27
N ALA A 100 3.07 6.89 -4.09
CA ALA A 100 3.10 5.48 -4.43
C ALA A 100 4.37 5.12 -5.19
N VAL A 101 4.91 3.95 -4.86
CA VAL A 101 6.15 3.44 -5.45
C VAL A 101 5.92 1.98 -5.81
N CYS A 102 6.47 1.55 -6.94
CA CYS A 102 6.47 0.13 -7.28
C CYS A 102 7.49 -0.58 -6.41
N GLY A 103 7.02 -1.50 -5.58
CA GLY A 103 7.91 -2.34 -4.80
C GLY A 103 8.57 -3.38 -5.67
N ALA A 104 9.77 -3.77 -5.30
CA ALA A 104 10.53 -4.79 -6.01
C ALA A 104 11.35 -5.57 -4.98
N ASP A 105 11.77 -6.76 -5.38
CA ASP A 105 12.61 -7.57 -4.52
C ASP A 105 13.86 -6.80 -4.15
N GLY A 106 14.23 -6.86 -2.89
CA GLY A 106 15.45 -6.22 -2.41
C GLY A 106 15.32 -4.75 -2.07
N MET A 107 14.14 -4.15 -2.25
CA MET A 107 13.96 -2.76 -1.86
C MET A 107 14.02 -2.63 -0.35
N GLN A 108 14.57 -1.52 0.08
CA GLN A 108 14.70 -1.22 1.49
C GLN A 108 14.30 0.21 1.76
N ILE A 109 13.84 0.46 2.98
CA ILE A 109 13.52 1.80 3.44
C ILE A 109 13.78 1.85 4.93
N THR A 110 14.27 2.97 5.39
CA THR A 110 14.44 3.21 6.82
C THR A 110 13.31 4.11 7.27
N LEU A 111 12.52 3.61 8.21
CA LEU A 111 11.44 4.38 8.81
C LEU A 111 11.96 5.07 10.06
N GLN A 112 11.58 6.31 10.23
CA GLN A 112 12.01 7.09 11.39
C GLN A 112 10.83 7.79 12.00
N TYR A 113 10.90 8.02 13.31
CA TYR A 113 9.91 8.84 13.97
C TYR A 113 9.98 10.25 13.42
N GLU A 114 8.81 10.82 13.22
CA GLU A 114 8.76 12.22 12.83
C GLU A 114 8.74 13.07 14.07
N GLU A 115 9.54 14.12 14.04
CA GLU A 115 9.56 15.08 15.12
C GLU A 115 8.39 16.01 14.95
N ALA A 116 7.64 16.20 15.98
CA ALA A 116 6.48 17.06 15.93
C ALA A 116 6.86 18.53 15.98
#